data_53115b95014b0c0a19d34ad07ac6a2db
#
_entry.id   53115b95014b0c0a19d34ad07ac6a2db
#
_cell.length_a   1.000
_cell.length_b   1.000
_cell.length_c   1.000
_cell.angle_alpha   90.00
_cell.angle_beta   90.00
_cell.angle_gamma   90.00
#
_symmetry.space_group_name_H-M   'P 1'
#
loop_
_entity.id
_entity.type
_entity.pdbx_description
1 polymer ?
#
loop_
_entity_poly.entity_id
_entity_poly.type
_entity_poly.pdbx_seq_one_letter_code
_entity_poly.pdbx_strand_id
1 'polypeptide(L)'
;MQVLWGYPPFTLYLGPNLVHLPHMDYTPKTFTIPELEDISAKSIEEHIGLYQGYVKNFNAISKLLPEYAQDSEKHQHALSELIRRRSFEFGGMRLHELYFAQFEGGATTLNPDSALAQQLAKEYMKVEHVEPYIKAIGSMRGPGWALLYWDPEAKQFLAGFSGEQHQGHFATLPVVLALDVWEHAYLLDHGAQGKAKYIDAFFKNLNWSVIEKRFEAYTK
;
A
#
# COMPACT_ATOMS: atom_id res chain seq x y z
N MET A 1 45.27 8.88 7.33
CA MET A 1 44.48 10.07 6.92
C MET A 1 43.02 9.71 7.07
N GLN A 2 42.42 9.99 8.27
CA GLN A 2 41.00 9.74 8.54
C GLN A 2 40.21 10.87 7.87
N VAL A 3 39.40 10.52 6.86
CA VAL A 3 38.41 11.45 6.30
C VAL A 3 37.23 11.46 7.27
N LEU A 4 37.19 12.45 8.16
CA LEU A 4 36.02 12.76 8.95
C LEU A 4 34.98 13.34 8.04
N TRP A 5 33.99 12.53 7.67
CA TRP A 5 32.74 13.00 7.06
C TRP A 5 31.94 13.78 8.11
N GLY A 6 32.33 15.03 8.33
CA GLY A 6 31.48 15.96 9.05
C GLY A 6 30.32 16.35 8.17
N TYR A 7 29.16 15.73 8.38
CA TYR A 7 27.93 16.30 7.83
C TYR A 7 27.78 17.71 8.42
N PRO A 8 27.61 18.76 7.60
CA PRO A 8 27.25 20.05 8.15
C PRO A 8 25.94 19.89 8.92
N PRO A 9 25.72 20.68 9.99
CA PRO A 9 24.44 20.66 10.68
C PRO A 9 23.34 20.86 9.65
N PHE A 10 22.52 19.84 9.46
CA PHE A 10 21.42 19.88 8.50
C PHE A 10 20.35 20.81 9.06
N THR A 11 20.43 22.07 8.68
CA THR A 11 19.36 23.02 8.98
C THR A 11 18.31 22.89 7.89
N LEU A 12 17.18 22.28 8.21
CA LEU A 12 16.01 22.23 7.33
C LEU A 12 15.44 23.65 7.25
N TYR A 13 15.97 24.48 6.36
CA TYR A 13 15.43 25.82 6.11
C TYR A 13 14.18 25.68 5.24
N LEU A 14 13.03 25.57 5.89
CA LEU A 14 11.74 25.71 5.26
C LEU A 14 11.40 27.21 5.28
N GLY A 15 11.64 27.88 4.15
CA GLY A 15 11.39 29.32 4.03
C GLY A 15 9.94 29.72 4.40
N PRO A 16 9.67 30.98 4.68
CA PRO A 16 8.37 31.49 5.19
C PRO A 16 7.18 31.19 4.29
N ASN A 17 7.39 30.78 3.06
CA ASN A 17 6.32 30.48 2.09
C ASN A 17 5.67 29.09 2.28
N LEU A 18 6.22 28.18 3.11
CA LEU A 18 5.62 26.89 3.41
C LEU A 18 4.41 26.99 4.34
N VAL A 19 4.23 28.11 4.99
CA VAL A 19 3.11 28.37 5.93
C VAL A 19 1.75 28.46 5.22
N HIS A 20 1.73 28.57 3.89
CA HIS A 20 0.53 28.84 3.11
C HIS A 20 0.19 27.78 2.05
N LEU A 21 0.77 26.57 2.14
CA LEU A 21 0.34 25.51 1.24
C LEU A 21 -1.10 25.10 1.55
N PRO A 22 -2.01 25.21 0.57
CA PRO A 22 -3.38 24.77 0.77
C PRO A 22 -3.35 23.26 1.06
N HIS A 23 -3.82 22.89 2.24
CA HIS A 23 -3.95 21.49 2.62
C HIS A 23 -5.41 21.09 2.47
N MET A 24 -5.68 20.11 1.59
CA MET A 24 -6.97 19.44 1.54
C MET A 24 -6.91 18.18 2.38
N ASP A 25 -7.84 18.05 3.34
CA ASP A 25 -7.98 16.84 4.12
C ASP A 25 -8.46 15.69 3.22
N TYR A 26 -7.83 14.53 3.35
CA TYR A 26 -8.36 13.30 2.79
C TYR A 26 -9.53 12.82 3.63
N THR A 27 -10.56 12.33 2.94
CA THR A 27 -11.70 11.68 3.56
C THR A 27 -11.57 10.18 3.36
N PRO A 28 -11.74 9.36 4.41
CA PRO A 28 -11.73 7.91 4.26
C PRO A 28 -12.80 7.46 3.26
N LYS A 29 -12.42 6.55 2.36
CA LYS A 29 -13.38 5.88 1.47
C LYS A 29 -14.19 4.86 2.27
N THR A 30 -15.40 4.60 1.80
CA THR A 30 -16.24 3.49 2.25
C THR A 30 -16.15 2.37 1.24
N PHE A 31 -16.20 1.12 1.74
CA PHE A 31 -16.12 -0.07 0.90
C PHE A 31 -17.34 -0.95 1.17
N THR A 32 -17.93 -1.49 0.10
CA THR A 32 -19.03 -2.45 0.19
C THR A 32 -18.48 -3.85 -0.01
N ILE A 33 -17.95 -4.43 1.07
CA ILE A 33 -17.34 -5.76 1.08
C ILE A 33 -18.39 -6.77 1.53
N PRO A 34 -18.71 -7.79 0.70
CA PRO A 34 -19.62 -8.86 1.10
C PRO A 34 -18.98 -9.77 2.14
N GLU A 35 -19.71 -10.79 2.59
CA GLU A 35 -19.15 -11.86 3.39
C GLU A 35 -18.01 -12.56 2.63
N LEU A 36 -16.86 -12.73 3.29
CA LEU A 36 -15.67 -13.34 2.71
C LEU A 36 -15.47 -14.75 3.26
N GLU A 37 -14.95 -15.66 2.42
CA GLU A 37 -14.56 -17.00 2.85
C GLU A 37 -13.26 -16.92 3.67
N ASP A 38 -13.29 -17.49 4.88
CA ASP A 38 -12.14 -17.57 5.79
C ASP A 38 -11.53 -16.20 6.24
N ILE A 39 -12.26 -15.10 6.05
CA ILE A 39 -11.92 -13.77 6.59
C ILE A 39 -13.18 -13.21 7.23
N SER A 40 -13.18 -13.03 8.56
CA SER A 40 -14.38 -12.63 9.28
C SER A 40 -14.74 -11.15 9.01
N ALA A 41 -16.05 -10.85 9.10
CA ALA A 41 -16.52 -9.46 9.03
C ALA A 41 -15.88 -8.59 10.11
N LYS A 42 -15.61 -9.17 11.30
CA LYS A 42 -14.92 -8.46 12.39
C LYS A 42 -13.47 -8.11 12.02
N SER A 43 -12.76 -9.02 11.37
CA SER A 43 -11.39 -8.74 10.89
C SER A 43 -11.39 -7.60 9.88
N ILE A 44 -12.32 -7.59 8.95
CA ILE A 44 -12.48 -6.49 7.98
C ILE A 44 -12.83 -5.17 8.67
N GLU A 45 -13.74 -5.17 9.65
CA GLU A 45 -14.11 -3.96 10.41
C GLU A 45 -12.92 -3.37 11.15
N GLU A 46 -12.17 -4.18 11.91
CA GLU A 46 -10.97 -3.75 12.63
C GLU A 46 -9.89 -3.22 11.66
N HIS A 47 -9.71 -3.89 10.52
CA HIS A 47 -8.75 -3.50 9.50
C HIS A 47 -9.14 -2.17 8.81
N ILE A 48 -10.43 -1.93 8.53
CA ILE A 48 -10.94 -0.65 8.06
C ILE A 48 -10.70 0.45 9.11
N GLY A 49 -10.84 0.14 10.39
CA GLY A 49 -10.50 1.07 11.47
C GLY A 49 -9.05 1.52 11.44
N LEU A 50 -8.11 0.61 11.16
CA LEU A 50 -6.69 0.94 10.97
C LEU A 50 -6.48 1.84 9.74
N TYR A 51 -7.13 1.53 8.63
CA TYR A 51 -7.11 2.38 7.43
C TYR A 51 -7.58 3.82 7.73
N GLN A 52 -8.68 3.98 8.46
CA GLN A 52 -9.17 5.29 8.87
C GLN A 52 -8.15 6.02 9.75
N GLY A 53 -7.40 5.28 10.56
CA GLY A 53 -6.27 5.79 11.34
C GLY A 53 -5.18 6.39 10.46
N TYR A 54 -4.79 5.75 9.37
CA TYR A 54 -3.82 6.29 8.41
C TYR A 54 -4.30 7.61 7.79
N VAL A 55 -5.55 7.68 7.37
CA VAL A 55 -6.14 8.93 6.82
C VAL A 55 -6.11 10.05 7.86
N LYS A 56 -6.57 9.77 9.08
CA LYS A 56 -6.57 10.74 10.19
C LYS A 56 -5.17 11.26 10.50
N ASN A 57 -4.18 10.34 10.61
CA ASN A 57 -2.81 10.70 10.95
C ASN A 57 -2.14 11.48 9.83
N PHE A 58 -2.34 11.09 8.56
CA PHE A 58 -1.84 11.86 7.42
C PHE A 58 -2.34 13.31 7.46
N ASN A 59 -3.64 13.52 7.69
CA ASN A 59 -4.23 14.85 7.78
C ASN A 59 -3.66 15.63 8.98
N ALA A 60 -3.54 14.99 10.15
CA ALA A 60 -3.00 15.62 11.35
C ALA A 60 -1.54 16.08 11.15
N ILE A 61 -0.70 15.20 10.61
CA ILE A 61 0.71 15.52 10.30
C ILE A 61 0.80 16.67 9.30
N SER A 62 -0.03 16.64 8.25
CA SER A 62 -0.03 17.68 7.23
C SER A 62 -0.43 19.05 7.76
N LYS A 63 -1.25 19.11 8.82
CA LYS A 63 -1.59 20.35 9.54
C LYS A 63 -0.48 20.82 10.47
N LEU A 64 0.23 19.90 11.12
CA LEU A 64 1.33 20.23 12.03
C LEU A 64 2.59 20.74 11.31
N LEU A 65 2.85 20.25 10.09
CA LEU A 65 4.05 20.62 9.36
C LEU A 65 4.22 22.14 9.14
N PRO A 66 3.21 22.89 8.63
CA PRO A 66 3.35 24.33 8.49
C PRO A 66 3.46 25.07 9.83
N GLU A 67 2.84 24.57 10.90
CA GLU A 67 2.95 25.15 12.24
C GLU A 67 4.41 25.05 12.75
N TYR A 68 5.01 23.87 12.67
CA TYR A 68 6.37 23.63 13.13
C TYR A 68 7.43 24.28 12.22
N ALA A 69 7.10 24.49 10.95
CA ALA A 69 7.97 25.18 10.01
C ALA A 69 8.18 26.67 10.33
N GLN A 70 7.30 27.29 11.13
CA GLN A 70 7.46 28.69 11.57
C GLN A 70 8.71 28.91 12.42
N ASP A 71 9.12 27.87 13.17
CA ASP A 71 10.37 27.85 13.93
C ASP A 71 11.11 26.53 13.64
N SER A 72 11.61 26.42 12.41
CA SER A 72 12.22 25.20 11.91
C SER A 72 13.51 24.82 12.64
N GLU A 73 14.25 25.78 13.16
CA GLU A 73 15.45 25.55 13.93
C GLU A 73 15.12 24.84 15.26
N LYS A 74 14.14 25.35 15.98
CA LYS A 74 13.65 24.74 17.23
C LYS A 74 13.04 23.37 17.02
N HIS A 75 12.32 23.17 15.92
CA HIS A 75 11.53 21.97 15.65
C HIS A 75 12.17 21.01 14.66
N GLN A 76 13.45 21.14 14.35
CA GLN A 76 14.14 20.37 13.32
C GLN A 76 13.92 18.85 13.41
N HIS A 77 14.06 18.26 14.60
CA HIS A 77 13.88 16.84 14.80
C HIS A 77 12.42 16.40 14.61
N ALA A 78 11.49 17.18 15.13
CA ALA A 78 10.06 16.91 14.96
C ALA A 78 9.65 17.02 13.50
N LEU A 79 10.10 18.04 12.78
CA LEU A 79 9.85 18.20 11.34
C LEU A 79 10.38 17.03 10.53
N SER A 80 11.61 16.59 10.80
CA SER A 80 12.22 15.46 10.10
C SER A 80 11.40 14.18 10.29
N GLU A 81 10.94 13.90 11.51
CA GLU A 81 10.10 12.73 11.80
C GLU A 81 8.70 12.88 11.21
N LEU A 82 8.07 14.04 11.30
CA LEU A 82 6.76 14.27 10.71
C LEU A 82 6.78 14.10 9.18
N ILE A 83 7.82 14.59 8.49
CA ILE A 83 7.97 14.41 7.04
C ILE A 83 8.12 12.91 6.70
N ARG A 84 8.96 12.19 7.42
CA ARG A 84 9.15 10.75 7.25
C ARG A 84 7.86 9.99 7.53
N ARG A 85 7.21 10.28 8.63
CA ARG A 85 5.98 9.62 9.07
C ARG A 85 4.82 9.90 8.11
N ARG A 86 4.73 11.12 7.55
CA ARG A 86 3.72 11.43 6.56
C ARG A 86 3.74 10.48 5.36
N SER A 87 4.93 10.10 4.89
CA SER A 87 5.06 9.13 3.80
C SER A 87 4.52 7.74 4.19
N PHE A 88 4.77 7.32 5.43
CA PHE A 88 4.23 6.07 5.96
C PHE A 88 2.69 6.10 6.01
N GLU A 89 2.09 7.15 6.56
CA GLU A 89 0.64 7.28 6.67
C GLU A 89 -0.02 7.35 5.27
N PHE A 90 0.60 8.06 4.31
CA PHE A 90 0.11 8.11 2.93
C PHE A 90 0.16 6.75 2.25
N GLY A 91 1.28 6.03 2.39
CA GLY A 91 1.43 4.68 1.86
C GLY A 91 0.38 3.74 2.45
N GLY A 92 0.21 3.76 3.79
CA GLY A 92 -0.82 2.99 4.48
C GLY A 92 -2.23 3.29 3.96
N MET A 93 -2.59 4.57 3.86
CA MET A 93 -3.87 4.98 3.29
C MET A 93 -4.08 4.41 1.88
N ARG A 94 -3.14 4.61 0.96
CA ARG A 94 -3.31 4.21 -0.45
C ARG A 94 -3.28 2.70 -0.67
N LEU A 95 -2.42 1.99 0.04
CA LEU A 95 -2.35 0.53 -0.07
C LEU A 95 -3.62 -0.14 0.44
N HIS A 96 -4.17 0.34 1.57
CA HIS A 96 -5.43 -0.17 2.09
C HIS A 96 -6.62 0.16 1.17
N GLU A 97 -6.64 1.33 0.52
CA GLU A 97 -7.66 1.63 -0.50
C GLU A 97 -7.60 0.65 -1.67
N LEU A 98 -6.41 0.27 -2.12
CA LEU A 98 -6.23 -0.74 -3.16
C LEU A 98 -6.64 -2.14 -2.68
N TYR A 99 -6.30 -2.49 -1.45
CA TYR A 99 -6.61 -3.77 -0.83
C TYR A 99 -8.11 -3.98 -0.66
N PHE A 100 -8.82 -3.07 0.00
CA PHE A 100 -10.26 -3.23 0.21
C PHE A 100 -11.08 -3.20 -1.07
N ALA A 101 -10.69 -2.35 -2.03
CA ALA A 101 -11.38 -2.30 -3.32
C ALA A 101 -11.36 -3.65 -4.06
N GLN A 102 -10.36 -4.51 -3.81
CA GLN A 102 -10.25 -5.83 -4.43
C GLN A 102 -11.30 -6.84 -3.95
N PHE A 103 -12.03 -6.53 -2.89
CA PHE A 103 -13.12 -7.38 -2.36
C PHE A 103 -14.52 -6.84 -2.69
N GLU A 104 -14.62 -5.58 -3.16
CA GLU A 104 -15.92 -4.98 -3.46
C GLU A 104 -16.67 -5.76 -4.54
N GLY A 105 -17.95 -6.00 -4.29
CA GLY A 105 -18.82 -6.73 -5.22
C GLY A 105 -18.66 -8.26 -5.19
N GLY A 106 -17.75 -8.77 -4.37
CA GLY A 106 -17.50 -10.20 -4.18
C GLY A 106 -16.54 -10.81 -5.18
N ALA A 107 -16.14 -12.05 -4.90
CA ALA A 107 -15.16 -12.78 -5.70
C ALA A 107 -15.62 -12.99 -7.16
N THR A 108 -14.71 -12.78 -8.10
CA THR A 108 -14.90 -13.12 -9.51
C THR A 108 -13.67 -13.85 -10.04
N THR A 109 -13.85 -14.64 -11.10
CA THR A 109 -12.71 -15.22 -11.82
C THR A 109 -12.08 -14.18 -12.74
N LEU A 110 -10.77 -14.27 -12.94
CA LEU A 110 -10.07 -13.50 -13.95
C LEU A 110 -10.60 -13.86 -15.34
N ASN A 111 -11.05 -12.85 -16.10
CA ASN A 111 -11.53 -13.07 -17.46
C ASN A 111 -10.32 -13.39 -18.37
N PRO A 112 -10.27 -14.58 -18.99
CA PRO A 112 -9.14 -14.99 -19.84
C PRO A 112 -8.94 -14.06 -21.06
N ASP A 113 -9.99 -13.37 -21.50
CA ASP A 113 -9.94 -12.45 -22.63
C ASP A 113 -9.59 -11.01 -22.23
N SER A 114 -9.42 -10.73 -20.92
CA SER A 114 -9.05 -9.40 -20.46
C SER A 114 -7.61 -9.03 -20.85
N ALA A 115 -7.35 -7.73 -21.00
CA ALA A 115 -6.01 -7.21 -21.26
C ALA A 115 -5.01 -7.63 -20.15
N LEU A 116 -5.49 -7.67 -18.90
CA LEU A 116 -4.70 -8.14 -17.76
C LEU A 116 -4.28 -9.60 -17.94
N ALA A 117 -5.24 -10.50 -18.21
CA ALA A 117 -4.97 -11.92 -18.37
C ALA A 117 -4.00 -12.20 -19.53
N GLN A 118 -4.22 -11.53 -20.68
CA GLN A 118 -3.36 -11.66 -21.85
C GLN A 118 -1.92 -11.20 -21.55
N GLN A 119 -1.75 -10.09 -20.85
CA GLN A 119 -0.42 -9.57 -20.51
C GLN A 119 0.28 -10.48 -19.47
N LEU A 120 -0.46 -10.97 -18.46
CA LEU A 120 0.08 -11.92 -17.46
C LEU A 120 0.51 -13.23 -18.14
N ALA A 121 -0.32 -13.77 -19.04
CA ALA A 121 0.02 -15.00 -19.77
C ALA A 121 1.26 -14.84 -20.64
N LYS A 122 1.44 -13.67 -21.25
CA LYS A 122 2.63 -13.36 -22.06
C LYS A 122 3.93 -13.37 -21.23
N GLU A 123 3.88 -12.85 -19.98
CA GLU A 123 5.08 -12.72 -19.15
C GLU A 123 5.36 -13.96 -18.31
N TYR A 124 4.32 -14.58 -17.76
CA TYR A 124 4.45 -15.73 -16.85
C TYR A 124 4.17 -17.09 -17.53
N MET A 125 4.08 -17.13 -18.84
CA MET A 125 3.71 -18.27 -19.69
C MET A 125 2.26 -18.73 -19.49
N LYS A 126 1.73 -18.67 -18.27
CA LYS A 126 0.34 -18.98 -17.91
C LYS A 126 -0.10 -18.08 -16.77
N VAL A 127 -1.35 -17.62 -16.85
CA VAL A 127 -1.97 -16.81 -15.79
C VAL A 127 -1.95 -17.51 -14.43
N GLU A 128 -2.10 -18.84 -14.41
CA GLU A 128 -2.09 -19.65 -13.19
C GLU A 128 -0.76 -19.62 -12.43
N HIS A 129 0.32 -19.13 -13.05
CA HIS A 129 1.61 -18.99 -12.38
C HIS A 129 1.72 -17.72 -11.53
N VAL A 130 0.85 -16.73 -11.75
CA VAL A 130 0.91 -15.42 -11.07
C VAL A 130 0.54 -15.53 -9.60
N GLU A 131 -0.55 -16.24 -9.30
CA GLU A 131 -1.00 -16.44 -7.93
C GLU A 131 0.04 -17.12 -7.04
N PRO A 132 0.63 -18.30 -7.41
CA PRO A 132 1.72 -18.91 -6.65
C PRO A 132 2.92 -17.99 -6.47
N TYR A 133 3.24 -17.17 -7.45
CA TYR A 133 4.36 -16.24 -7.37
C TYR A 133 4.09 -15.13 -6.33
N ILE A 134 2.92 -14.51 -6.35
CA ILE A 134 2.53 -13.50 -5.34
C ILE A 134 2.40 -14.13 -3.95
N LYS A 135 1.85 -15.36 -3.86
CA LYS A 135 1.79 -16.12 -2.60
C LYS A 135 3.18 -16.37 -2.01
N ALA A 136 4.15 -16.71 -2.85
CA ALA A 136 5.54 -16.91 -2.41
C ALA A 136 6.13 -15.62 -1.83
N ILE A 137 5.91 -14.47 -2.47
CA ILE A 137 6.32 -13.16 -1.96
C ILE A 137 5.62 -12.85 -0.65
N GLY A 138 4.29 -13.02 -0.58
CA GLY A 138 3.51 -12.78 0.64
C GLY A 138 3.91 -13.66 1.81
N SER A 139 4.43 -14.87 1.54
CA SER A 139 4.90 -15.83 2.56
C SER A 139 6.27 -15.49 3.15
N MET A 140 6.96 -14.48 2.63
CA MET A 140 8.23 -14.02 3.19
C MET A 140 8.06 -13.59 4.63
N ARG A 141 9.15 -13.71 5.43
CA ARG A 141 9.12 -13.33 6.86
C ARG A 141 9.05 -11.82 7.01
N GLY A 142 8.23 -11.38 7.95
CA GLY A 142 8.04 -9.98 8.30
C GLY A 142 6.64 -9.47 7.93
N PRO A 143 6.24 -8.34 8.54
CA PRO A 143 5.05 -7.60 8.14
C PRO A 143 5.31 -6.82 6.85
N GLY A 144 4.28 -6.51 6.10
CA GLY A 144 4.39 -5.70 4.89
C GLY A 144 3.37 -6.05 3.83
N TRP A 145 3.76 -5.93 2.58
CA TRP A 145 2.89 -6.09 1.42
C TRP A 145 3.56 -6.92 0.33
N ALA A 146 2.81 -7.81 -0.29
CA ALA A 146 3.19 -8.40 -1.58
C ALA A 146 2.42 -7.64 -2.68
N LEU A 147 3.16 -6.97 -3.56
CA LEU A 147 2.61 -6.04 -4.52
C LEU A 147 2.96 -6.46 -5.95
N LEU A 148 1.98 -6.43 -6.84
CA LEU A 148 2.18 -6.53 -8.28
C LEU A 148 2.07 -5.15 -8.89
N TYR A 149 3.11 -4.70 -9.56
CA TYR A 149 3.21 -3.40 -10.22
C TYR A 149 3.14 -3.56 -11.73
N TRP A 150 2.72 -2.51 -12.40
CA TRP A 150 2.84 -2.38 -13.84
C TRP A 150 3.90 -1.34 -14.19
N ASP A 151 4.84 -1.70 -15.05
CA ASP A 151 5.77 -0.76 -15.66
C ASP A 151 5.25 -0.35 -17.05
N PRO A 152 4.71 0.87 -17.21
CA PRO A 152 4.13 1.32 -18.47
C PRO A 152 5.19 1.60 -19.55
N GLU A 153 6.45 1.85 -19.17
CA GLU A 153 7.54 2.09 -20.11
C GLU A 153 8.07 0.78 -20.69
N ALA A 154 8.38 -0.18 -19.81
CA ALA A 154 8.86 -1.49 -20.24
C ALA A 154 7.72 -2.43 -20.66
N LYS A 155 6.45 -2.07 -20.38
CA LYS A 155 5.24 -2.89 -20.64
C LYS A 155 5.34 -4.29 -20.03
N GLN A 156 5.72 -4.33 -18.75
CA GLN A 156 5.90 -5.57 -18.00
C GLN A 156 5.40 -5.43 -16.56
N PHE A 157 5.11 -6.56 -15.93
CA PHE A 157 4.83 -6.62 -14.50
C PHE A 157 6.11 -6.76 -13.69
N LEU A 158 6.13 -6.15 -12.53
CA LEU A 158 7.13 -6.36 -11.50
C LEU A 158 6.41 -6.72 -10.20
N ALA A 159 6.85 -7.76 -9.53
CA ALA A 159 6.32 -8.09 -8.22
C ALA A 159 7.40 -7.91 -7.15
N GLY A 160 7.01 -7.38 -5.98
CA GLY A 160 7.94 -7.09 -4.92
C GLY A 160 7.31 -7.13 -3.53
N PHE A 161 8.17 -7.20 -2.52
CA PHE A 161 7.81 -7.11 -1.11
C PHE A 161 8.15 -5.71 -0.59
N SER A 162 7.13 -5.04 -0.02
CA SER A 162 7.31 -3.79 0.70
C SER A 162 7.29 -4.09 2.20
N GLY A 163 8.41 -3.82 2.90
CA GLY A 163 8.55 -4.15 4.33
C GLY A 163 7.78 -3.24 5.27
N GLU A 164 7.31 -2.09 4.78
CA GLU A 164 6.47 -1.14 5.49
C GLU A 164 5.49 -0.47 4.53
N GLN A 165 4.73 0.53 5.02
CA GLN A 165 3.76 1.25 4.20
C GLN A 165 4.42 2.11 3.10
N HIS A 166 5.70 2.44 3.22
CA HIS A 166 6.42 3.39 2.36
C HIS A 166 7.81 2.94 1.93
N GLN A 167 8.26 1.74 2.32
CA GLN A 167 9.60 1.23 2.01
C GLN A 167 9.53 0.04 1.06
N GLY A 168 10.46 -0.02 0.11
CA GLY A 168 10.57 -1.14 -0.82
C GLY A 168 9.66 -1.03 -2.05
N HIS A 169 8.99 0.10 -2.26
CA HIS A 169 8.21 0.34 -3.46
C HIS A 169 9.10 0.57 -4.68
N PHE A 170 8.67 0.05 -5.82
CA PHE A 170 9.21 0.48 -7.11
C PHE A 170 8.67 1.88 -7.42
N ALA A 171 9.57 2.86 -7.38
CA ALA A 171 9.20 4.27 -7.58
C ALA A 171 8.51 4.46 -8.94
N THR A 172 7.47 5.29 -8.96
CA THR A 172 6.66 5.65 -10.13
C THR A 172 5.76 4.55 -10.71
N LEU A 173 5.90 3.29 -10.28
CA LEU A 173 5.09 2.21 -10.81
C LEU A 173 3.73 2.11 -10.10
N PRO A 174 2.61 2.09 -10.85
CA PRO A 174 1.29 1.85 -10.27
C PRO A 174 1.11 0.41 -9.79
N VAL A 175 0.45 0.25 -8.65
CA VAL A 175 0.15 -1.05 -8.04
C VAL A 175 -1.12 -1.63 -8.66
N VAL A 176 -1.03 -2.81 -9.26
CA VAL A 176 -2.15 -3.55 -9.87
C VAL A 176 -2.85 -4.42 -8.84
N LEU A 177 -2.09 -5.17 -8.03
CA LEU A 177 -2.61 -6.03 -6.96
C LEU A 177 -1.84 -5.76 -5.67
N ALA A 178 -2.56 -5.64 -4.55
CA ALA A 178 -2.00 -5.40 -3.23
C ALA A 178 -2.48 -6.49 -2.26
N LEU A 179 -1.57 -7.32 -1.77
CA LEU A 179 -1.80 -8.30 -0.72
C LEU A 179 -1.15 -7.78 0.57
N ASP A 180 -1.98 -7.46 1.55
CA ASP A 180 -1.53 -7.11 2.90
C ASP A 180 -1.06 -8.35 3.64
N VAL A 181 0.13 -8.34 4.20
CA VAL A 181 0.69 -9.41 5.03
C VAL A 181 1.20 -8.91 6.38
N TRP A 182 0.74 -7.75 6.81
CA TRP A 182 0.82 -7.30 8.18
C TRP A 182 -0.01 -8.23 9.08
N GLU A 183 0.39 -8.35 10.33
CA GLU A 183 -0.28 -9.22 11.30
C GLU A 183 -1.76 -8.86 11.53
N HIS A 184 -2.11 -7.58 11.44
CA HIS A 184 -3.49 -7.13 11.57
C HIS A 184 -4.43 -7.68 10.48
N ALA A 185 -3.90 -8.08 9.32
CA ALA A 185 -4.70 -8.65 8.24
C ALA A 185 -5.13 -10.10 8.51
N TYR A 186 -4.43 -10.85 9.40
CA TYR A 186 -4.69 -12.28 9.57
C TYR A 186 -4.72 -12.78 11.01
N LEU A 187 -4.17 -12.03 11.97
CA LEU A 187 -3.98 -12.52 13.34
C LEU A 187 -5.30 -12.88 14.03
N LEU A 188 -6.36 -12.10 13.78
CA LEU A 188 -7.65 -12.28 14.43
C LEU A 188 -8.30 -13.62 14.05
N ASP A 189 -8.27 -13.97 12.76
CA ASP A 189 -8.97 -15.16 12.25
C ASP A 189 -8.07 -16.40 12.21
N HIS A 190 -6.78 -16.22 11.97
CA HIS A 190 -5.86 -17.32 11.68
C HIS A 190 -4.76 -17.52 12.72
N GLY A 191 -4.60 -16.58 13.67
CA GLY A 191 -3.53 -16.62 14.67
C GLY A 191 -2.15 -16.37 14.08
N ALA A 192 -1.12 -16.32 14.93
CA ALA A 192 0.24 -15.93 14.55
C ALA A 192 0.92 -16.82 13.49
N GLN A 193 0.49 -18.07 13.36
CA GLN A 193 1.03 -19.02 12.37
C GLN A 193 0.13 -19.16 11.14
N GLY A 194 -0.98 -18.41 11.07
CA GLY A 194 -2.00 -18.58 10.05
C GLY A 194 -1.80 -17.78 8.77
N LYS A 195 -0.67 -17.09 8.61
CA LYS A 195 -0.38 -16.24 7.45
C LYS A 195 -0.63 -16.95 6.10
N ALA A 196 -0.21 -18.20 5.96
CA ALA A 196 -0.41 -18.95 4.72
C ALA A 196 -1.89 -19.22 4.42
N LYS A 197 -2.69 -19.56 5.45
CA LYS A 197 -4.14 -19.76 5.30
C LYS A 197 -4.85 -18.47 4.90
N TYR A 198 -4.45 -17.35 5.50
CA TYR A 198 -4.97 -16.04 5.14
C TYR A 198 -4.64 -15.68 3.69
N ILE A 199 -3.41 -15.93 3.23
CA ILE A 199 -3.02 -15.67 1.84
C ILE A 199 -3.90 -16.48 0.88
N ASP A 200 -4.20 -17.72 1.20
CA ASP A 200 -5.13 -18.55 0.42
C ASP A 200 -6.55 -17.96 0.43
N ALA A 201 -7.05 -17.54 1.62
CA ALA A 201 -8.34 -16.89 1.75
C ALA A 201 -8.40 -15.58 0.96
N PHE A 202 -7.34 -14.77 0.97
CA PHE A 202 -7.26 -13.54 0.18
C PHE A 202 -7.52 -13.81 -1.30
N PHE A 203 -6.85 -14.78 -1.90
CA PHE A 203 -7.02 -15.08 -3.34
C PHE A 203 -8.39 -15.65 -3.67
N LYS A 204 -9.02 -16.41 -2.78
CA LYS A 204 -10.40 -16.92 -2.95
C LYS A 204 -11.43 -15.81 -3.03
N ASN A 205 -11.19 -14.69 -2.36
CA ASN A 205 -12.13 -13.58 -2.24
C ASN A 205 -11.89 -12.43 -3.23
N LEU A 206 -10.88 -12.52 -4.11
CA LEU A 206 -10.56 -11.45 -5.03
C LEU A 206 -11.65 -11.21 -6.07
N ASN A 207 -12.07 -9.96 -6.20
CA ASN A 207 -12.80 -9.51 -7.36
C ASN A 207 -11.82 -9.15 -8.48
N TRP A 208 -11.51 -10.09 -9.34
CA TRP A 208 -10.60 -9.88 -10.47
C TRP A 208 -11.08 -8.80 -11.43
N SER A 209 -12.41 -8.59 -11.58
CA SER A 209 -12.92 -7.51 -12.42
C SER A 209 -12.50 -6.11 -11.95
N VAL A 210 -12.28 -5.93 -10.64
CA VAL A 210 -11.75 -4.67 -10.10
C VAL A 210 -10.28 -4.49 -10.48
N ILE A 211 -9.51 -5.58 -10.41
CA ILE A 211 -8.08 -5.59 -10.74
C ILE A 211 -7.88 -5.38 -12.25
N GLU A 212 -8.71 -5.99 -13.09
CA GLU A 212 -8.74 -5.81 -14.54
C GLU A 212 -8.99 -4.34 -14.92
N LYS A 213 -10.03 -3.72 -14.35
CA LYS A 213 -10.35 -2.30 -14.58
C LYS A 213 -9.24 -1.38 -14.12
N ARG A 214 -8.59 -1.72 -13.00
CA ARG A 214 -7.43 -0.98 -12.49
C ARG A 214 -6.26 -1.03 -13.47
N PHE A 215 -5.94 -2.21 -13.98
CA PHE A 215 -4.89 -2.39 -14.98
C PHE A 215 -5.21 -1.64 -16.29
N GLU A 216 -6.44 -1.73 -16.79
CA GLU A 216 -6.88 -0.97 -17.98
C GLU A 216 -6.71 0.55 -17.82
N ALA A 217 -6.94 1.07 -16.61
CA ALA A 217 -6.72 2.49 -16.34
C ALA A 217 -5.23 2.90 -16.40
N TYR A 218 -4.32 1.97 -16.17
CA TYR A 218 -2.87 2.22 -16.23
C TYR A 218 -2.27 2.03 -17.62
N THR A 219 -3.01 1.44 -18.54
CA THR A 219 -2.55 1.15 -19.92
C THR A 219 -3.10 2.12 -20.97
N LYS A 220 -3.97 3.05 -20.55
CA LYS A 220 -4.50 4.16 -21.38
C LYS A 220 -3.54 5.33 -21.40
#